data_007950499a139bd6996d74aea91b6b85
#
_entry.id   007950499a139bd6996d74aea91b6b85
#
_cell.length_a   1.000
_cell.length_b   1.000
_cell.length_c   1.000
_cell.angle_alpha   90.00
_cell.angle_beta   90.00
_cell.angle_gamma   90.00
#
_symmetry.space_group_name_H-M   'P 1'
#
loop_
_entity.id
_entity.type
_entity.pdbx_description
1 polymer ?
#
loop_
_entity_poly.entity_id
_entity_poly.type
_entity_poly.pdbx_seq_one_letter_code
_entity_poly.pdbx_strand_id
1 'polypeptide(L)'
;MEVTILNQKSEISQSLSGEVQNLMTSFLNGLDVKESSRKLYGRTLKQFFSWIGLTGKSLSELTKADATEYKGYLENVLKLSPLTVGSYIVSLRKFYEWIENEGLYKNITRGIKTPPRSQAFEKQYLSEGKSRELLGHFEGLSLRDYAIVNLMLRTGLRTIEVSRAQVGDICFMGEQRVLKIWGKGKTEAEKGKGYNFVVLTDKTYLPIKNYLEATRKGARGGEPLFTSTSHQNQGKQLSTRTISGICKEGLKSIGLDGKEYTAHSLRHTTASLLLGHGQPLLAVQHVLRHESVNTTQRYTKQKERELRLQNAPETALDFAI
;
A
#
# COMPACT_ATOMS: atom_id res chain seq x y z
N MET A 1 2.89 21.17 26.74
CA MET A 1 3.79 20.09 26.30
C MET A 1 3.59 19.72 24.79
N GLU A 2 2.35 19.65 24.27
CA GLU A 2 2.11 19.36 22.83
C GLU A 2 2.56 20.46 21.86
N VAL A 3 2.44 21.72 22.23
CA VAL A 3 2.87 22.87 21.41
C VAL A 3 4.41 22.93 21.29
N THR A 4 5.15 22.51 22.33
CA THR A 4 6.60 22.42 22.32
C THR A 4 7.10 21.31 21.37
N ILE A 5 6.38 20.20 21.27
CA ILE A 5 6.71 19.09 20.34
C ILE A 5 6.45 19.46 18.88
N LEU A 6 5.43 20.27 18.62
CA LEU A 6 5.12 20.75 17.25
C LEU A 6 6.11 21.81 16.78
N ASN A 7 6.57 22.70 17.64
CA ASN A 7 7.63 23.68 17.31
C ASN A 7 9.00 23.00 17.12
N GLN A 8 9.33 21.98 17.91
CA GLN A 8 10.53 21.18 17.69
C GLN A 8 10.52 20.46 16.32
N LYS A 9 9.35 20.08 15.78
CA LYS A 9 9.25 19.49 14.43
C LYS A 9 9.65 20.46 13.32
N SER A 10 9.47 21.77 13.49
CA SER A 10 9.88 22.78 12.50
C SER A 10 11.35 23.18 12.61
N GLU A 11 11.93 23.15 13.81
CA GLU A 11 13.35 23.50 14.03
C GLU A 11 14.32 22.34 13.75
N ILE A 12 13.88 21.07 13.91
CA ILE A 12 14.68 19.87 13.65
C ILE A 12 14.99 19.67 12.13
N SER A 13 14.32 20.42 11.24
CA SER A 13 14.65 20.40 9.81
C SER A 13 15.92 21.22 9.47
N GLN A 14 16.49 21.96 10.42
CA GLN A 14 17.70 22.75 10.23
C GLN A 14 18.94 22.00 10.71
N SER A 15 19.77 21.64 9.73
CA SER A 15 21.16 21.19 9.82
C SER A 15 21.47 19.83 10.45
N LEU A 16 21.19 18.76 9.71
CA LEU A 16 22.13 17.63 9.73
C LEU A 16 23.53 18.18 9.40
N SER A 17 24.56 17.84 10.21
CA SER A 17 25.94 18.26 9.86
C SER A 17 26.24 17.82 8.42
N GLY A 18 27.06 18.58 7.70
CA GLY A 18 27.41 18.27 6.31
C GLY A 18 27.93 16.82 6.14
N GLU A 19 28.66 16.32 7.15
CA GLU A 19 29.16 14.96 7.23
C GLU A 19 28.00 13.93 7.19
N VAL A 20 27.00 14.08 8.04
CA VAL A 20 25.83 13.16 8.11
C VAL A 20 25.03 13.18 6.80
N GLN A 21 24.89 14.36 6.18
CA GLN A 21 24.23 14.47 4.88
C GLN A 21 25.01 13.74 3.78
N ASN A 22 26.33 13.86 3.77
CA ASN A 22 27.20 13.18 2.82
C ASN A 22 27.15 11.65 3.00
N LEU A 23 27.25 11.16 4.23
CA LEU A 23 27.15 9.73 4.55
C LEU A 23 25.78 9.16 4.12
N MET A 24 24.69 9.86 4.43
CA MET A 24 23.36 9.43 4.04
C MET A 24 23.19 9.41 2.52
N THR A 25 23.71 10.41 1.82
CA THR A 25 23.66 10.50 0.36
C THR A 25 24.46 9.37 -0.29
N SER A 26 25.69 9.11 0.18
CA SER A 26 26.53 8.01 -0.30
C SER A 26 25.87 6.65 -0.08
N PHE A 27 25.32 6.41 1.12
CA PHE A 27 24.56 5.19 1.41
C PHE A 27 23.39 5.02 0.46
N LEU A 28 22.53 6.06 0.32
CA LEU A 28 21.33 5.97 -0.52
C LEU A 28 21.67 5.76 -1.99
N ASN A 29 22.73 6.36 -2.49
CA ASN A 29 23.17 6.21 -3.89
C ASN A 29 23.79 4.83 -4.15
N GLY A 30 24.49 4.25 -3.17
CA GLY A 30 25.05 2.90 -3.27
C GLY A 30 24.03 1.76 -3.16
N LEU A 31 22.77 2.05 -2.82
CA LEU A 31 21.75 1.02 -2.68
C LEU A 31 21.19 0.57 -4.04
N ASP A 32 21.31 -0.72 -4.34
CA ASP A 32 20.56 -1.37 -5.44
C ASP A 32 19.14 -1.73 -4.98
N VAL A 33 18.29 -0.73 -4.88
CA VAL A 33 16.89 -0.87 -4.45
C VAL A 33 15.99 0.06 -5.27
N LYS A 34 14.70 -0.30 -5.30
CA LYS A 34 13.68 0.55 -5.92
C LYS A 34 13.63 1.93 -5.28
N GLU A 35 13.36 2.95 -6.08
CA GLU A 35 13.29 4.36 -5.64
C GLU A 35 12.35 4.56 -4.44
N SER A 36 11.24 3.82 -4.37
CA SER A 36 10.32 3.87 -3.21
C SER A 36 10.96 3.37 -1.92
N SER A 37 11.84 2.37 -2.01
CA SER A 37 12.60 1.86 -0.85
C SER A 37 13.71 2.84 -0.46
N ARG A 38 14.40 3.43 -1.45
CA ARG A 38 15.40 4.48 -1.22
C ARG A 38 14.79 5.68 -0.48
N LYS A 39 13.62 6.15 -0.91
CA LYS A 39 12.87 7.21 -0.21
C LYS A 39 12.47 6.82 1.21
N LEU A 40 12.08 5.56 1.43
CA LEU A 40 11.78 5.08 2.78
C LEU A 40 13.03 5.11 3.66
N TYR A 41 14.15 4.56 3.19
CA TYR A 41 15.41 4.60 3.95
C TYR A 41 15.85 6.03 4.26
N GLY A 42 15.79 6.93 3.27
CA GLY A 42 16.13 8.34 3.50
C GLY A 42 15.26 8.98 4.58
N ARG A 43 13.95 8.74 4.57
CA ARG A 43 13.02 9.29 5.58
C ARG A 43 13.29 8.72 6.97
N THR A 44 13.51 7.41 7.08
CA THR A 44 13.73 6.75 8.38
C THR A 44 15.08 7.09 8.98
N LEU A 45 16.11 7.24 8.15
CA LEU A 45 17.44 7.70 8.60
C LEU A 45 17.43 9.16 9.01
N LYS A 46 16.73 10.05 8.29
CA LYS A 46 16.53 11.43 8.74
C LYS A 46 15.97 11.51 10.16
N GLN A 47 15.00 10.67 10.49
CA GLN A 47 14.44 10.60 11.84
C GLN A 47 15.47 10.13 12.87
N PHE A 48 16.30 9.16 12.54
CA PHE A 48 17.38 8.69 13.42
C PHE A 48 18.42 9.80 13.68
N PHE A 49 18.89 10.46 12.64
CA PHE A 49 19.85 11.55 12.80
C PHE A 49 19.26 12.78 13.52
N SER A 50 17.99 13.07 13.31
CA SER A 50 17.29 14.10 14.09
C SER A 50 17.24 13.74 15.58
N TRP A 51 17.01 12.46 15.90
CA TRP A 51 17.06 11.99 17.29
C TRP A 51 18.45 12.09 17.89
N ILE A 52 19.51 11.71 17.16
CA ILE A 52 20.90 11.88 17.60
C ILE A 52 21.19 13.36 17.94
N GLY A 53 20.76 14.29 17.09
CA GLY A 53 20.92 15.73 17.33
C GLY A 53 20.31 16.17 18.67
N LEU A 54 19.28 15.51 19.17
CA LEU A 54 18.70 15.78 20.50
C LEU A 54 19.56 15.23 21.63
N THR A 55 20.37 14.20 21.40
CA THR A 55 21.25 13.60 22.42
C THR A 55 22.57 14.33 22.58
N GLY A 56 22.95 15.18 21.62
CA GLY A 56 24.24 15.89 21.58
C GLY A 56 25.45 14.98 21.30
N LYS A 57 25.24 13.70 20.96
CA LYS A 57 26.31 12.74 20.64
C LYS A 57 26.72 12.81 19.18
N SER A 58 28.00 12.59 18.92
CA SER A 58 28.54 12.34 17.58
C SER A 58 28.31 10.87 17.15
N LEU A 59 28.42 10.58 15.85
CA LEU A 59 28.27 9.22 15.34
C LEU A 59 29.29 8.24 15.91
N SER A 60 30.49 8.70 16.21
CA SER A 60 31.58 7.90 16.78
C SER A 60 31.34 7.48 18.24
N GLU A 61 30.53 8.23 18.97
CA GLU A 61 30.19 7.98 20.38
C GLU A 61 29.01 7.04 20.55
N LEU A 62 28.28 6.75 19.46
CA LEU A 62 27.10 5.92 19.54
C LEU A 62 27.44 4.46 19.83
N THR A 63 26.66 3.88 20.70
CA THR A 63 26.76 2.51 21.16
C THR A 63 25.51 1.70 20.85
N LYS A 64 25.55 0.42 21.12
CA LYS A 64 24.35 -0.44 21.04
C LYS A 64 23.24 0.03 21.99
N ALA A 65 23.61 0.61 23.14
CA ALA A 65 22.64 1.15 24.10
C ALA A 65 21.83 2.29 23.44
N ASP A 66 22.49 3.18 22.73
CA ASP A 66 21.82 4.29 22.02
C ASP A 66 20.87 3.80 20.93
N ALA A 67 21.27 2.77 20.18
CA ALA A 67 20.39 2.18 19.18
C ALA A 67 19.16 1.47 19.80
N THR A 68 19.31 0.94 21.02
CA THR A 68 18.19 0.37 21.81
C THR A 68 17.29 1.48 22.35
N GLU A 69 17.87 2.56 22.84
CA GLU A 69 17.16 3.76 23.31
C GLU A 69 16.36 4.40 22.17
N TYR A 70 16.97 4.53 20.97
CA TYR A 70 16.24 5.00 19.79
C TYR A 70 15.01 4.14 19.47
N LYS A 71 15.13 2.81 19.58
CA LYS A 71 13.98 1.93 19.42
C LYS A 71 12.90 2.26 20.46
N GLY A 72 13.26 2.41 21.73
CA GLY A 72 12.35 2.82 22.79
C GLY A 72 11.69 4.19 22.51
N TYR A 73 12.45 5.15 21.98
CA TYR A 73 11.93 6.46 21.53
C TYR A 73 10.85 6.30 20.44
N LEU A 74 11.07 5.44 19.44
CA LEU A 74 10.08 5.17 18.39
C LEU A 74 8.79 4.55 18.97
N GLU A 75 8.93 3.64 19.92
CA GLU A 75 7.83 2.90 20.55
C GLU A 75 7.03 3.76 21.54
N ASN A 76 7.72 4.43 22.45
CA ASN A 76 7.11 5.05 23.64
C ASN A 76 6.85 6.54 23.48
N VAL A 77 7.72 7.27 22.78
CA VAL A 77 7.59 8.73 22.56
C VAL A 77 6.81 9.01 21.29
N LEU A 78 7.24 8.43 20.14
CA LEU A 78 6.53 8.60 18.88
C LEU A 78 5.30 7.70 18.74
N LYS A 79 5.12 6.71 19.61
CA LYS A 79 4.00 5.75 19.63
C LYS A 79 3.73 5.12 18.27
N LEU A 80 4.81 4.76 17.56
CA LEU A 80 4.70 4.15 16.24
C LEU A 80 4.26 2.68 16.34
N SER A 81 3.53 2.22 15.34
CA SER A 81 3.13 0.80 15.28
C SER A 81 4.35 -0.12 15.18
N PRO A 82 4.27 -1.36 15.70
CA PRO A 82 5.36 -2.34 15.64
C PRO A 82 5.92 -2.55 14.23
N LEU A 83 5.05 -2.54 13.22
CA LEU A 83 5.45 -2.67 11.81
C LEU A 83 6.26 -1.45 11.34
N THR A 84 5.86 -0.26 11.76
CA THR A 84 6.57 0.99 11.44
C THR A 84 7.93 1.00 12.13
N VAL A 85 7.99 0.72 13.43
CA VAL A 85 9.25 0.60 14.18
C VAL A 85 10.18 -0.42 13.51
N GLY A 86 9.63 -1.60 13.12
CA GLY A 86 10.38 -2.60 12.37
C GLY A 86 11.03 -2.04 11.09
N SER A 87 10.31 -1.20 10.35
CA SER A 87 10.84 -0.57 9.13
C SER A 87 12.00 0.39 9.43
N TYR A 88 11.90 1.17 10.52
CA TYR A 88 12.97 2.07 10.98
C TYR A 88 14.23 1.30 11.39
N ILE A 89 14.05 0.24 12.18
CA ILE A 89 15.19 -0.60 12.63
C ILE A 89 15.84 -1.34 11.46
N VAL A 90 15.08 -1.82 10.47
CA VAL A 90 15.64 -2.44 9.26
C VAL A 90 16.47 -1.44 8.45
N SER A 91 15.99 -0.21 8.29
CA SER A 91 16.74 0.85 7.60
C SER A 91 18.04 1.17 8.33
N LEU A 92 17.96 1.29 9.66
CA LEU A 92 19.12 1.57 10.51
C LEU A 92 20.18 0.48 10.41
N ARG A 93 19.75 -0.82 10.44
CA ARG A 93 20.67 -1.94 10.24
C ARG A 93 21.39 -1.89 8.91
N LYS A 94 20.66 -1.63 7.82
CA LYS A 94 21.27 -1.54 6.49
C LYS A 94 22.27 -0.39 6.39
N PHE A 95 21.99 0.71 7.05
CA PHE A 95 22.92 1.84 7.11
C PHE A 95 24.19 1.45 7.90
N TYR A 96 24.05 0.82 9.08
CA TYR A 96 25.20 0.42 9.89
C TYR A 96 25.96 -0.78 9.32
N GLU A 97 25.34 -1.67 8.58
CA GLU A 97 26.01 -2.71 7.77
C GLU A 97 26.90 -2.06 6.69
N TRP A 98 26.36 -1.06 5.97
CA TRP A 98 27.08 -0.36 4.94
C TRP A 98 28.26 0.43 5.54
N ILE A 99 28.03 1.25 6.57
CA ILE A 99 29.07 2.13 7.13
C ILE A 99 30.21 1.35 7.80
N GLU A 100 29.92 0.16 8.34
CA GLU A 100 30.90 -0.78 8.85
C GLU A 100 31.74 -1.39 7.71
N ASN A 101 31.11 -1.76 6.60
CA ASN A 101 31.81 -2.27 5.42
C ASN A 101 32.73 -1.20 4.77
N GLU A 102 32.35 0.07 4.85
CA GLU A 102 33.22 1.19 4.46
C GLU A 102 34.37 1.46 5.48
N GLY A 103 34.41 0.75 6.59
CA GLY A 103 35.42 0.92 7.63
C GLY A 103 35.30 2.19 8.45
N LEU A 104 34.16 2.90 8.37
CA LEU A 104 33.99 4.23 9.00
C LEU A 104 33.56 4.11 10.47
N TYR A 105 32.54 3.29 10.78
CA TYR A 105 32.03 3.13 12.15
C TYR A 105 31.63 1.69 12.42
N LYS A 106 31.68 1.29 13.71
CA LYS A 106 31.21 -0.03 14.15
C LYS A 106 29.69 -0.17 14.04
N ASN A 107 29.23 -1.35 13.73
CA ASN A 107 27.81 -1.65 13.65
C ASN A 107 27.16 -1.78 15.05
N ILE A 108 26.51 -0.73 15.49
CA ILE A 108 25.81 -0.65 16.80
C ILE A 108 24.46 -1.36 16.80
N THR A 109 23.97 -1.83 15.65
CA THR A 109 22.63 -2.44 15.54
C THR A 109 22.63 -3.95 15.71
N ARG A 110 23.79 -4.58 15.88
CA ARG A 110 23.91 -6.04 16.03
C ARG A 110 23.11 -6.53 17.24
N GLY A 111 22.23 -7.50 16.98
CA GLY A 111 21.39 -8.12 18.01
C GLY A 111 20.17 -7.28 18.44
N ILE A 112 19.91 -6.12 17.87
CA ILE A 112 18.67 -5.39 18.12
C ILE A 112 17.53 -6.08 17.36
N LYS A 113 16.52 -6.57 18.06
CA LYS A 113 15.36 -7.22 17.46
C LYS A 113 14.31 -6.21 17.01
N THR A 114 13.73 -6.43 15.83
CA THR A 114 12.50 -5.72 15.44
C THR A 114 11.35 -6.18 16.33
N PRO A 115 10.38 -5.30 16.65
CA PRO A 115 9.19 -5.72 17.35
C PRO A 115 8.50 -6.87 16.61
N PRO A 116 7.87 -7.81 17.34
CA PRO A 116 7.08 -8.85 16.72
C PRO A 116 5.96 -8.19 15.90
N ARG A 117 5.69 -8.76 14.73
CA ARG A 117 4.56 -8.31 13.93
C ARG A 117 3.28 -8.66 14.67
N SER A 118 2.59 -7.67 15.20
CA SER A 118 1.26 -7.92 15.76
C SER A 118 0.35 -8.40 14.62
N GLN A 119 -0.33 -9.52 14.83
CA GLN A 119 -1.35 -10.02 13.89
C GLN A 119 -2.65 -9.22 14.02
N ALA A 120 -2.71 -8.23 14.91
CA ALA A 120 -3.92 -7.57 15.38
C ALA A 120 -4.59 -6.62 14.38
N PHE A 121 -4.00 -6.35 13.22
CA PHE A 121 -4.62 -5.50 12.22
C PHE A 121 -4.98 -6.33 10.97
N GLU A 122 -6.09 -7.05 11.05
CA GLU A 122 -6.71 -7.65 9.87
C GLU A 122 -7.46 -6.54 9.11
N LYS A 123 -7.03 -6.29 7.88
CA LYS A 123 -7.78 -5.39 6.99
C LYS A 123 -9.14 -6.00 6.73
N GLN A 124 -10.17 -5.22 7.00
CA GLN A 124 -11.53 -5.64 6.76
C GLN A 124 -11.86 -5.63 5.26
N TYR A 125 -12.76 -6.49 4.88
CA TYR A 125 -13.36 -6.53 3.55
C TYR A 125 -14.87 -6.22 3.65
N LEU A 126 -15.49 -5.92 2.51
CA LEU A 126 -16.88 -5.58 2.42
C LEU A 126 -17.71 -6.85 2.15
N SER A 127 -18.86 -6.96 2.77
CA SER A 127 -19.89 -7.93 2.35
C SER A 127 -20.39 -7.58 0.94
N GLU A 128 -21.12 -8.51 0.30
CA GLU A 128 -21.76 -8.25 -0.99
C GLU A 128 -22.74 -7.06 -0.91
N GLY A 129 -23.52 -6.97 0.17
CA GLY A 129 -24.46 -5.87 0.42
C GLY A 129 -23.72 -4.53 0.47
N LYS A 130 -22.66 -4.45 1.29
CA LYS A 130 -21.84 -3.23 1.39
C LYS A 130 -21.10 -2.90 0.09
N SER A 131 -20.72 -3.90 -0.71
CA SER A 131 -20.12 -3.68 -2.03
C SER A 131 -21.11 -3.07 -3.01
N ARG A 132 -22.38 -3.52 -3.00
CA ARG A 132 -23.46 -2.92 -3.81
C ARG A 132 -23.79 -1.51 -3.35
N GLU A 133 -23.87 -1.28 -2.03
CA GLU A 133 -24.10 0.05 -1.44
C GLU A 133 -23.00 1.04 -1.83
N LEU A 134 -21.73 0.60 -1.80
CA LEU A 134 -20.58 1.42 -2.23
C LEU A 134 -20.68 1.80 -3.71
N LEU A 135 -21.04 0.88 -4.60
CA LEU A 135 -21.23 1.18 -6.01
C LEU A 135 -22.42 2.13 -6.22
N GLY A 136 -23.54 1.89 -5.54
CA GLY A 136 -24.73 2.75 -5.60
C GLY A 136 -24.44 4.19 -5.15
N HIS A 137 -23.53 4.39 -4.19
CA HIS A 137 -23.13 5.76 -3.79
C HIS A 137 -22.55 6.58 -4.96
N PHE A 138 -21.77 5.97 -5.84
CA PHE A 138 -21.16 6.67 -6.97
C PHE A 138 -22.07 6.74 -8.20
N GLU A 139 -23.12 5.91 -8.25
CA GLU A 139 -24.05 5.87 -9.35
C GLU A 139 -24.79 7.23 -9.46
N GLY A 140 -24.67 7.89 -10.61
CA GLY A 140 -25.23 9.22 -10.85
C GLY A 140 -24.41 10.39 -10.30
N LEU A 141 -23.41 10.18 -9.44
CA LEU A 141 -22.56 11.24 -8.92
C LEU A 141 -21.35 11.54 -9.83
N SER A 142 -20.64 10.50 -10.23
CA SER A 142 -19.42 10.64 -11.01
C SER A 142 -19.16 9.39 -11.84
N LEU A 143 -19.31 9.47 -13.15
CA LEU A 143 -19.00 8.35 -14.06
C LEU A 143 -17.56 7.87 -13.89
N ARG A 144 -16.61 8.78 -13.67
CA ARG A 144 -15.21 8.44 -13.45
C ARG A 144 -15.01 7.63 -12.16
N ASP A 145 -15.53 8.14 -11.06
CA ASP A 145 -15.28 7.57 -9.73
C ASP A 145 -16.03 6.23 -9.57
N TYR A 146 -17.24 6.15 -10.14
CA TYR A 146 -17.96 4.90 -10.29
C TYR A 146 -17.14 3.85 -11.08
N ALA A 147 -16.60 4.22 -12.26
CA ALA A 147 -15.79 3.33 -13.07
C ALA A 147 -14.51 2.86 -12.34
N ILE A 148 -13.85 3.75 -11.59
CA ILE A 148 -12.66 3.42 -10.78
C ILE A 148 -13.02 2.41 -9.69
N VAL A 149 -14.03 2.69 -8.88
CA VAL A 149 -14.41 1.83 -7.74
C VAL A 149 -14.94 0.49 -8.23
N ASN A 150 -15.78 0.48 -9.27
CA ASN A 150 -16.29 -0.74 -9.90
C ASN A 150 -15.15 -1.60 -10.47
N LEU A 151 -14.19 -1.00 -11.18
CA LEU A 151 -13.01 -1.69 -11.68
C LEU A 151 -12.21 -2.32 -10.54
N MET A 152 -11.94 -1.56 -9.47
CA MET A 152 -11.16 -2.05 -8.33
C MET A 152 -11.85 -3.20 -7.59
N LEU A 153 -13.17 -3.11 -7.35
CA LEU A 153 -13.95 -4.16 -6.69
C LEU A 153 -14.03 -5.45 -7.49
N ARG A 154 -14.12 -5.35 -8.82
CA ARG A 154 -14.31 -6.54 -9.67
C ARG A 154 -13.01 -7.22 -10.08
N THR A 155 -11.89 -6.51 -10.06
CA THR A 155 -10.60 -7.00 -10.55
C THR A 155 -9.51 -7.07 -9.48
N GLY A 156 -9.75 -6.50 -8.31
CA GLY A 156 -8.77 -6.42 -7.23
C GLY A 156 -7.51 -5.63 -7.59
N LEU A 157 -7.59 -4.67 -8.52
CA LEU A 157 -6.46 -3.82 -8.90
C LEU A 157 -5.94 -3.01 -7.72
N ARG A 158 -4.60 -2.81 -7.69
CA ARG A 158 -3.98 -1.86 -6.76
C ARG A 158 -4.15 -0.43 -7.28
N THR A 159 -4.18 0.54 -6.38
CA THR A 159 -4.29 1.97 -6.76
C THR A 159 -3.23 2.42 -7.77
N ILE A 160 -2.01 1.90 -7.66
CA ILE A 160 -0.94 2.21 -8.62
C ILE A 160 -1.18 1.60 -10.01
N GLU A 161 -1.83 0.45 -10.07
CA GLU A 161 -2.19 -0.21 -11.33
C GLU A 161 -3.30 0.57 -12.04
N VAL A 162 -4.30 1.04 -11.29
CA VAL A 162 -5.36 1.93 -11.80
C VAL A 162 -4.81 3.29 -12.23
N SER A 163 -3.91 3.88 -11.42
CA SER A 163 -3.25 5.15 -11.74
C SER A 163 -2.49 5.09 -13.07
N ARG A 164 -1.79 4.00 -13.34
CA ARG A 164 -0.92 3.83 -14.53
C ARG A 164 -1.64 3.33 -15.76
N ALA A 165 -2.89 2.89 -15.64
CA ALA A 165 -3.66 2.36 -16.76
C ALA A 165 -3.84 3.43 -17.85
N GLN A 166 -3.63 3.03 -19.10
CA GLN A 166 -3.81 3.85 -20.29
C GLN A 166 -5.01 3.36 -21.10
N VAL A 167 -5.58 4.21 -21.94
CA VAL A 167 -6.71 3.84 -22.81
C VAL A 167 -6.37 2.64 -23.70
N GLY A 168 -5.17 2.62 -24.26
CA GLY A 168 -4.68 1.53 -25.12
C GLY A 168 -4.31 0.24 -24.41
N ASP A 169 -4.32 0.22 -23.05
CA ASP A 169 -4.14 -1.02 -22.30
C ASP A 169 -5.41 -1.90 -22.33
N ILE A 170 -6.54 -1.35 -22.75
CA ILE A 170 -7.76 -2.11 -23.00
C ILE A 170 -7.67 -2.74 -24.39
N CYS A 171 -7.62 -4.05 -24.43
CA CYS A 171 -7.51 -4.80 -25.69
C CYS A 171 -8.24 -6.15 -25.61
N PHE A 172 -8.22 -6.89 -26.70
CA PHE A 172 -8.71 -8.26 -26.74
C PHE A 172 -7.53 -9.26 -26.67
N MET A 173 -7.73 -10.33 -25.91
CA MET A 173 -6.89 -11.53 -25.89
C MET A 173 -7.79 -12.73 -26.17
N GLY A 174 -7.71 -13.26 -27.39
CA GLY A 174 -8.77 -14.13 -27.91
C GLY A 174 -10.11 -13.39 -27.92
N GLU A 175 -11.13 -14.01 -27.38
CA GLU A 175 -12.48 -13.43 -27.30
C GLU A 175 -12.70 -12.54 -26.05
N GLN A 176 -11.71 -12.54 -25.13
CA GLN A 176 -11.86 -11.84 -23.86
C GLN A 176 -11.31 -10.40 -23.94
N ARG A 177 -12.11 -9.44 -23.46
CA ARG A 177 -11.63 -8.08 -23.25
C ARG A 177 -10.81 -8.04 -21.96
N VAL A 178 -9.61 -7.46 -22.04
CA VAL A 178 -8.70 -7.38 -20.91
C VAL A 178 -8.17 -5.95 -20.73
N LEU A 179 -7.72 -5.65 -19.52
CA LEU A 179 -6.87 -4.50 -19.23
C LEU A 179 -5.48 -5.02 -18.93
N LYS A 180 -4.48 -4.60 -19.72
CA LYS A 180 -3.07 -4.86 -19.44
C LYS A 180 -2.62 -4.09 -18.21
N ILE A 181 -1.81 -4.74 -17.36
CA ILE A 181 -1.40 -4.20 -16.06
C ILE A 181 0.12 -4.11 -16.01
N TRP A 182 0.60 -2.94 -15.72
CA TRP A 182 2.00 -2.66 -15.50
C TRP A 182 2.25 -2.65 -13.98
N GLY A 183 2.82 -3.75 -13.45
CA GLY A 183 2.91 -4.02 -12.01
C GLY A 183 3.77 -3.04 -11.22
N LYS A 184 3.67 -3.14 -9.89
CA LYS A 184 4.49 -2.38 -8.93
C LYS A 184 5.97 -2.65 -9.18
N GLY A 185 6.74 -1.60 -9.45
CA GLY A 185 8.18 -1.67 -9.61
C GLY A 185 8.68 -1.86 -11.04
N LYS A 186 7.82 -1.86 -12.04
CA LYS A 186 8.23 -1.74 -13.45
C LYS A 186 8.26 -0.27 -13.84
N THR A 187 9.34 0.15 -14.45
CA THR A 187 9.49 1.49 -15.04
C THR A 187 8.83 1.53 -16.43
N GLU A 188 8.65 2.71 -16.99
CA GLU A 188 8.17 2.85 -18.38
C GLU A 188 9.03 2.11 -19.38
N ALA A 189 10.36 2.09 -19.19
CA ALA A 189 11.31 1.34 -19.99
C ALA A 189 11.12 -0.19 -19.91
N GLU A 190 10.49 -0.69 -18.84
CA GLU A 190 10.20 -2.12 -18.66
C GLU A 190 8.81 -2.53 -19.15
N LYS A 191 8.04 -1.61 -19.72
CA LYS A 191 6.73 -1.91 -20.34
C LYS A 191 6.82 -2.99 -21.44
N GLY A 192 7.97 -3.14 -22.09
CA GLY A 192 8.22 -4.18 -23.10
C GLY A 192 8.53 -5.59 -22.56
N LYS A 193 8.79 -5.75 -21.24
CA LYS A 193 9.28 -7.02 -20.65
C LYS A 193 8.19 -7.91 -20.03
N GLY A 194 6.97 -7.78 -20.46
CA GLY A 194 5.84 -8.58 -20.02
C GLY A 194 4.86 -7.79 -19.12
N TYR A 195 3.61 -8.10 -19.27
CA TYR A 195 2.49 -7.50 -18.53
C TYR A 195 1.66 -8.60 -17.87
N ASN A 196 0.96 -8.24 -16.81
CA ASN A 196 -0.17 -8.99 -16.31
C ASN A 196 -1.46 -8.42 -16.92
N PHE A 197 -2.55 -9.10 -16.76
CA PHE A 197 -3.85 -8.60 -17.21
C PHE A 197 -4.96 -8.94 -16.21
N VAL A 198 -6.07 -8.24 -16.36
CA VAL A 198 -7.35 -8.60 -15.75
C VAL A 198 -8.41 -8.65 -16.83
N VAL A 199 -9.33 -9.61 -16.71
CA VAL A 199 -10.47 -9.71 -17.62
C VAL A 199 -11.48 -8.61 -17.26
N LEU A 200 -11.96 -7.92 -18.26
CA LEU A 200 -13.01 -6.93 -18.16
C LEU A 200 -14.33 -7.53 -18.65
N THR A 201 -15.10 -8.09 -17.74
CA THR A 201 -16.49 -8.48 -18.04
C THR A 201 -17.32 -7.26 -18.44
N ASP A 202 -18.47 -7.43 -19.04
CA ASP A 202 -19.33 -6.32 -19.44
C ASP A 202 -19.69 -5.41 -18.26
N LYS A 203 -19.97 -5.99 -17.09
CA LYS A 203 -20.22 -5.22 -15.87
C LYS A 203 -19.03 -4.42 -15.38
N THR A 204 -17.81 -4.81 -15.78
CA THR A 204 -16.57 -4.07 -15.46
C THR A 204 -16.26 -3.02 -16.52
N TYR A 205 -16.48 -3.36 -17.79
CA TYR A 205 -16.10 -2.52 -18.92
C TYR A 205 -17.11 -1.39 -19.19
N LEU A 206 -18.41 -1.65 -19.10
CA LEU A 206 -19.44 -0.68 -19.44
C LEU A 206 -19.30 0.66 -18.68
N PRO A 207 -19.04 0.69 -17.36
CA PRO A 207 -18.77 1.95 -16.66
C PRO A 207 -17.55 2.71 -17.19
N ILE A 208 -16.50 2.00 -17.59
CA ILE A 208 -15.30 2.62 -18.18
C ILE A 208 -15.66 3.22 -19.54
N LYS A 209 -16.38 2.47 -20.37
CA LYS A 209 -16.86 2.94 -21.68
C LYS A 209 -17.69 4.21 -21.54
N ASN A 210 -18.70 4.19 -20.66
CA ASN A 210 -19.57 5.35 -20.41
C ASN A 210 -18.78 6.59 -19.97
N TYR A 211 -17.80 6.39 -19.07
CA TYR A 211 -16.91 7.49 -18.67
C TYR A 211 -16.10 8.04 -19.84
N LEU A 212 -15.50 7.18 -20.65
CA LEU A 212 -14.71 7.61 -21.81
C LEU A 212 -15.55 8.33 -22.85
N GLU A 213 -16.73 7.82 -23.18
CA GLU A 213 -17.64 8.42 -24.17
C GLU A 213 -18.19 9.77 -23.73
N ALA A 214 -18.52 9.91 -22.43
CA ALA A 214 -19.10 11.14 -21.89
C ALA A 214 -18.06 12.25 -21.66
N THR A 215 -16.84 11.90 -21.24
CA THR A 215 -15.89 12.90 -20.74
C THR A 215 -14.55 12.92 -21.45
N ARG A 216 -14.23 11.86 -22.24
CA ARG A 216 -12.94 11.67 -22.87
C ARG A 216 -13.05 11.20 -24.33
N LYS A 217 -14.07 11.66 -25.03
CA LYS A 217 -14.32 11.32 -26.44
C LYS A 217 -13.08 11.64 -27.29
N GLY A 218 -12.56 10.62 -27.98
CA GLY A 218 -11.36 10.75 -28.81
C GLY A 218 -10.03 10.60 -28.09
N ALA A 219 -10.02 10.18 -26.79
CA ALA A 219 -8.78 9.90 -26.07
C ALA A 219 -7.93 8.84 -26.80
N ARG A 220 -6.62 9.10 -26.90
CA ARG A 220 -5.65 8.25 -27.61
C ARG A 220 -5.12 7.14 -26.74
N GLY A 221 -4.62 6.05 -27.35
CA GLY A 221 -4.16 4.87 -26.64
C GLY A 221 -3.12 5.11 -25.54
N GLY A 222 -2.18 6.05 -25.76
CA GLY A 222 -1.13 6.38 -24.77
C GLY A 222 -1.58 7.30 -23.63
N GLU A 223 -2.80 7.83 -23.68
CA GLU A 223 -3.29 8.69 -22.60
C GLU A 223 -3.73 7.89 -21.37
N PRO A 224 -3.65 8.52 -20.16
CA PRO A 224 -4.15 7.89 -18.94
C PRO A 224 -5.60 7.46 -19.08
N LEU A 225 -5.97 6.29 -18.59
CA LEU A 225 -7.35 5.81 -18.62
C LEU A 225 -8.26 6.71 -17.78
N PHE A 226 -7.82 7.08 -16.59
CA PHE A 226 -8.53 7.98 -15.68
C PHE A 226 -7.73 9.27 -15.44
N THR A 227 -8.40 10.40 -15.58
CA THR A 227 -7.76 11.71 -15.47
C THR A 227 -8.29 12.54 -14.32
N SER A 228 -7.46 13.46 -13.86
CA SER A 228 -7.82 14.43 -12.83
C SER A 228 -8.78 15.49 -13.39
N THR A 229 -9.75 15.86 -12.56
CA THR A 229 -10.66 16.98 -12.79
C THR A 229 -10.31 18.21 -11.95
N SER A 230 -9.23 18.14 -11.13
CA SER A 230 -8.79 19.28 -10.34
C SER A 230 -8.21 20.37 -11.24
N HIS A 231 -8.45 21.62 -10.88
CA HIS A 231 -8.05 22.79 -11.67
C HIS A 231 -6.55 22.78 -12.04
N GLN A 232 -5.66 22.40 -11.09
CA GLN A 232 -4.22 22.38 -11.30
C GLN A 232 -3.71 21.19 -12.13
N ASN A 233 -4.46 20.08 -12.16
CA ASN A 233 -4.05 18.83 -12.79
C ASN A 233 -5.07 18.28 -13.78
N GLN A 234 -5.91 19.14 -14.33
CA GLN A 234 -6.95 18.75 -15.28
C GLN A 234 -6.35 17.97 -16.46
N GLY A 235 -6.96 16.84 -16.78
CA GLY A 235 -6.51 15.96 -17.86
C GLY A 235 -5.27 15.12 -17.56
N LYS A 236 -4.53 15.40 -16.47
CA LYS A 236 -3.35 14.60 -16.08
C LYS A 236 -3.77 13.30 -15.40
N GLN A 237 -2.83 12.35 -15.38
CA GLN A 237 -2.96 11.07 -14.70
C GLN A 237 -3.35 11.24 -13.22
N LEU A 238 -4.31 10.43 -12.73
CA LEU A 238 -4.68 10.41 -11.33
C LEU A 238 -3.54 9.87 -10.46
N SER A 239 -3.27 10.55 -9.34
CA SER A 239 -2.35 10.03 -8.33
C SER A 239 -2.98 8.87 -7.55
N THR A 240 -2.13 7.98 -7.02
CA THR A 240 -2.59 6.91 -6.11
C THR A 240 -3.29 7.47 -4.86
N ARG A 241 -2.89 8.67 -4.42
CA ARG A 241 -3.51 9.37 -3.29
C ARG A 241 -4.94 9.79 -3.63
N THR A 242 -5.17 10.33 -4.82
CA THR A 242 -6.51 10.73 -5.29
C THR A 242 -7.43 9.51 -5.38
N ILE A 243 -6.96 8.41 -5.99
CA ILE A 243 -7.72 7.16 -6.09
C ILE A 243 -8.05 6.60 -4.69
N SER A 244 -7.08 6.64 -3.77
CA SER A 244 -7.32 6.24 -2.39
C SER A 244 -8.33 7.14 -1.68
N GLY A 245 -8.32 8.45 -1.98
CA GLY A 245 -9.29 9.43 -1.47
C GLY A 245 -10.70 9.12 -1.94
N ILE A 246 -10.89 8.87 -3.25
CA ILE A 246 -12.19 8.47 -3.83
C ILE A 246 -12.73 7.22 -3.12
N CYS A 247 -11.90 6.16 -3.00
CA CYS A 247 -12.33 4.95 -2.31
C CYS A 247 -12.70 5.21 -0.84
N LYS A 248 -11.91 6.05 -0.14
CA LYS A 248 -12.14 6.36 1.28
C LYS A 248 -13.42 7.16 1.47
N GLU A 249 -13.70 8.11 0.60
CA GLU A 249 -14.93 8.90 0.60
C GLU A 249 -16.16 7.99 0.43
N GLY A 250 -16.16 7.13 -0.59
CA GLY A 250 -17.24 6.17 -0.77
C GLY A 250 -17.40 5.18 0.38
N LEU A 251 -16.30 4.69 0.98
CA LEU A 251 -16.36 3.85 2.18
C LEU A 251 -16.99 4.59 3.35
N LYS A 252 -16.63 5.84 3.54
CA LYS A 252 -17.19 6.69 4.58
C LYS A 252 -18.69 6.95 4.38
N SER A 253 -19.14 7.17 3.16
CA SER A 253 -20.55 7.43 2.86
C SER A 253 -21.47 6.26 3.21
N ILE A 254 -20.94 5.02 3.21
CA ILE A 254 -21.67 3.81 3.61
C ILE A 254 -21.41 3.38 5.06
N GLY A 255 -20.88 4.28 5.90
CA GLY A 255 -20.62 4.06 7.32
C GLY A 255 -19.33 3.29 7.64
N LEU A 256 -18.42 3.08 6.68
CA LEU A 256 -17.15 2.36 6.86
C LEU A 256 -15.97 3.36 6.94
N ASP A 257 -15.95 4.19 8.00
CA ASP A 257 -14.93 5.24 8.18
C ASP A 257 -13.70 4.80 9.00
N GLY A 258 -13.66 3.59 9.52
CA GLY A 258 -12.54 3.05 10.31
C GLY A 258 -11.22 3.04 9.52
N LYS A 259 -10.08 3.04 10.25
CA LYS A 259 -8.71 2.98 9.66
C LYS A 259 -8.44 1.66 8.92
N GLU A 260 -9.18 0.62 9.25
CA GLU A 260 -9.17 -0.71 8.63
C GLU A 260 -9.74 -0.70 7.21
N TYR A 261 -10.62 0.25 6.88
CA TYR A 261 -11.23 0.39 5.56
C TYR A 261 -10.47 1.39 4.69
N THR A 262 -9.90 0.90 3.61
CA THR A 262 -9.08 1.69 2.67
C THR A 262 -9.32 1.20 1.24
N ALA A 263 -8.76 1.88 0.25
CA ALA A 263 -8.75 1.39 -1.14
C ALA A 263 -8.22 -0.07 -1.24
N HIS A 264 -7.33 -0.49 -0.33
CA HIS A 264 -6.84 -1.86 -0.30
C HIS A 264 -7.89 -2.86 0.18
N SER A 265 -8.89 -2.42 0.95
CA SER A 265 -10.03 -3.24 1.38
C SER A 265 -10.87 -3.69 0.19
N LEU A 266 -10.98 -2.89 -0.88
CA LEU A 266 -11.68 -3.30 -2.11
C LEU A 266 -11.03 -4.54 -2.73
N ARG A 267 -9.70 -4.60 -2.74
CA ARG A 267 -8.96 -5.76 -3.20
C ARG A 267 -9.13 -6.98 -2.27
N HIS A 268 -9.18 -6.77 -0.96
CA HIS A 268 -9.53 -7.81 0.00
C HIS A 268 -10.94 -8.33 -0.23
N THR A 269 -11.88 -7.43 -0.53
CA THR A 269 -13.25 -7.76 -0.90
C THR A 269 -13.30 -8.65 -2.12
N THR A 270 -12.58 -8.30 -3.20
CA THR A 270 -12.47 -9.15 -4.39
C THR A 270 -12.02 -10.57 -4.03
N ALA A 271 -10.95 -10.69 -3.22
CA ALA A 271 -10.45 -12.00 -2.80
C ALA A 271 -11.50 -12.81 -2.02
N SER A 272 -12.10 -12.17 -1.00
CA SER A 272 -13.07 -12.82 -0.11
C SER A 272 -14.34 -13.24 -0.84
N LEU A 273 -14.84 -12.39 -1.76
CA LEU A 273 -16.00 -12.72 -2.56
C LEU A 273 -15.71 -13.87 -3.53
N LEU A 274 -14.57 -13.87 -4.21
CA LEU A 274 -14.20 -14.98 -5.11
C LEU A 274 -14.11 -16.31 -4.35
N LEU A 275 -13.46 -16.32 -3.19
CA LEU A 275 -13.39 -17.51 -2.33
C LEU A 275 -14.77 -17.90 -1.81
N GLY A 276 -15.61 -16.94 -1.42
CA GLY A 276 -16.98 -17.15 -0.99
C GLY A 276 -17.87 -17.78 -2.06
N HIS A 277 -17.61 -17.49 -3.33
CA HIS A 277 -18.24 -18.10 -4.50
C HIS A 277 -17.54 -19.38 -5.00
N GLY A 278 -16.72 -20.02 -4.16
CA GLY A 278 -16.11 -21.31 -4.44
C GLY A 278 -14.96 -21.29 -5.44
N GLN A 279 -14.40 -20.11 -5.77
CA GLN A 279 -13.26 -20.07 -6.67
C GLN A 279 -12.00 -20.64 -5.99
N PRO A 280 -11.24 -21.50 -6.70
CA PRO A 280 -10.01 -22.07 -6.14
C PRO A 280 -9.01 -20.99 -5.71
N LEU A 281 -8.30 -21.22 -4.60
CA LEU A 281 -7.31 -20.29 -4.06
C LEU A 281 -6.26 -19.86 -5.11
N LEU A 282 -5.84 -20.80 -5.96
CA LEU A 282 -4.89 -20.52 -7.04
C LEU A 282 -5.47 -19.53 -8.07
N ALA A 283 -6.74 -19.69 -8.45
CA ALA A 283 -7.41 -18.75 -9.34
C ALA A 283 -7.49 -17.35 -8.73
N VAL A 284 -7.83 -17.25 -7.43
CA VAL A 284 -7.84 -15.97 -6.70
C VAL A 284 -6.44 -15.34 -6.63
N GLN A 285 -5.39 -16.16 -6.40
CA GLN A 285 -4.00 -15.70 -6.44
C GLN A 285 -3.64 -15.10 -7.81
N HIS A 286 -4.02 -15.75 -8.88
CA HIS A 286 -3.81 -15.27 -10.25
C HIS A 286 -4.55 -13.96 -10.52
N VAL A 287 -5.85 -13.88 -10.17
CA VAL A 287 -6.63 -12.64 -10.32
C VAL A 287 -5.98 -11.49 -9.56
N LEU A 288 -5.49 -11.75 -8.35
CA LEU A 288 -4.84 -10.73 -7.53
C LEU A 288 -3.37 -10.49 -7.91
N ARG A 289 -2.76 -11.33 -8.74
CA ARG A 289 -1.34 -11.22 -9.12
C ARG A 289 -0.43 -11.17 -7.90
N HIS A 290 -0.64 -12.12 -6.94
CA HIS A 290 0.22 -12.28 -5.78
C HIS A 290 1.43 -13.12 -6.15
N GLU A 291 2.63 -12.58 -5.94
CA GLU A 291 3.89 -13.31 -6.15
C GLU A 291 4.05 -14.49 -5.16
N SER A 292 3.46 -14.36 -3.97
CA SER A 292 3.53 -15.37 -2.92
C SER A 292 2.14 -15.90 -2.55
N VAL A 293 2.00 -17.23 -2.52
CA VAL A 293 0.80 -17.94 -2.06
C VAL A 293 0.44 -17.55 -0.62
N ASN A 294 1.44 -17.34 0.24
CA ASN A 294 1.24 -16.95 1.65
C ASN A 294 0.39 -15.68 1.79
N THR A 295 0.44 -14.78 0.80
CA THR A 295 -0.37 -13.56 0.83
C THR A 295 -1.85 -13.89 0.61
N THR A 296 -2.15 -14.90 -0.21
CA THR A 296 -3.53 -15.32 -0.50
C THR A 296 -4.07 -16.25 0.58
N GLN A 297 -3.24 -17.08 1.20
CA GLN A 297 -3.64 -17.99 2.30
C GLN A 297 -4.22 -17.26 3.52
N ARG A 298 -3.91 -15.98 3.71
CA ARG A 298 -4.53 -15.19 4.78
C ARG A 298 -6.04 -15.07 4.61
N TYR A 299 -6.53 -14.97 3.38
CA TYR A 299 -7.97 -14.91 3.09
C TYR A 299 -8.64 -16.26 3.37
N THR A 300 -7.98 -17.38 3.05
CA THR A 300 -8.50 -18.71 3.35
C THR A 300 -8.66 -18.90 4.85
N LYS A 301 -7.63 -18.60 5.64
CA LYS A 301 -7.71 -18.70 7.12
C LYS A 301 -8.81 -17.83 7.71
N GLN A 302 -8.98 -16.61 7.19
CA GLN A 302 -10.05 -15.72 7.65
C GLN A 302 -11.42 -16.31 7.29
N LYS A 303 -11.58 -16.81 6.07
CA LYS A 303 -12.86 -17.43 5.62
C LYS A 303 -13.17 -18.73 6.36
N GLU A 304 -12.17 -19.57 6.60
CA GLU A 304 -12.31 -20.78 7.41
C GLU A 304 -12.78 -20.45 8.83
N ARG A 305 -12.20 -19.41 9.44
CA ARG A 305 -12.62 -18.92 10.76
C ARG A 305 -14.08 -18.43 10.77
N GLU A 306 -14.48 -17.68 9.75
CA GLU A 306 -15.87 -17.21 9.59
C GLU A 306 -16.84 -18.36 9.42
N LEU A 307 -16.52 -19.33 8.55
CA LEU A 307 -17.32 -20.52 8.33
C LEU A 307 -17.44 -21.36 9.61
N ARG A 308 -16.37 -21.50 10.37
CA ARG A 308 -16.38 -22.19 11.66
C ARG A 308 -17.32 -21.49 12.65
N LEU A 309 -17.28 -20.17 12.72
CA LEU A 309 -18.19 -19.40 13.60
C LEU A 309 -19.64 -19.47 13.13
N GLN A 310 -19.89 -19.50 11.81
CA GLN A 310 -21.25 -19.62 11.27
C GLN A 310 -21.85 -21.02 11.47
N ASN A 311 -21.04 -22.06 11.30
CA ASN A 311 -21.52 -23.44 11.40
C ASN A 311 -21.43 -23.99 12.82
N ALA A 312 -20.58 -23.39 13.67
CA ALA A 312 -20.36 -23.73 15.08
C ALA A 312 -20.56 -25.23 15.37
N PRO A 313 -19.68 -26.14 14.85
CA PRO A 313 -19.91 -27.59 14.94
C PRO A 313 -20.05 -28.05 16.39
N GLU A 314 -19.58 -27.26 17.34
CA GLU A 314 -19.74 -27.46 18.78
C GLU A 314 -21.22 -27.51 19.21
N THR A 315 -22.14 -26.86 18.47
CA THR A 315 -23.58 -26.91 18.77
C THR A 315 -24.17 -28.31 18.63
N ALA A 316 -23.50 -29.19 17.88
CA ALA A 316 -23.92 -30.61 17.80
C ALA A 316 -23.75 -31.32 19.15
N LEU A 317 -22.88 -30.82 20.02
CA LEU A 317 -22.71 -31.39 21.37
C LEU A 317 -23.83 -30.99 22.32
N ASP A 318 -24.51 -29.87 22.07
CA ASP A 318 -25.63 -29.40 22.90
C ASP A 318 -26.81 -30.38 22.83
N PHE A 319 -26.84 -31.22 21.79
CA PHE A 319 -27.85 -32.29 21.65
C PHE A 319 -27.37 -33.67 22.13
N ALA A 320 -26.06 -33.80 22.40
CA ALA A 320 -25.46 -35.07 22.77
C ALA A 320 -25.15 -35.19 24.26
N ILE A 321 -25.05 -34.08 24.97
CA ILE A 321 -24.78 -33.97 26.41
C ILE A 321 -25.87 -33.15 27.08
#